data_d27a249dfee92345e108d91375412246
#
_entry.id   d27a249dfee92345e108d91375412246
#
_cell.length_a   1.000
_cell.length_b   1.000
_cell.length_c   1.000
_cell.angle_alpha   90.00
_cell.angle_beta   90.00
_cell.angle_gamma   90.00
#
_symmetry.space_group_name_H-M   'P 1'
#
loop_
_entity.id
_entity.type
_entity.pdbx_description
1 polymer ?
#
loop_
_entity_poly.entity_id
_entity_poly.type
_entity_poly.pdbx_seq_one_letter_code
_entity_poly.pdbx_strand_id
1 'polypeptide(L)'
;MRMTLPLDEFAGRIAPELRSGPLYVVEADEPDLPPEYRLYGTRGLYAPFLDVALAGWLRSRDRWQGRGPLILINVEALRDEADQDAGGDRDLADALCRGRTVAVLTHELAHVLELGIDRREFPLWDEASEAAATTIRRWALDDYTPPAEPWHGHGGDWLRLLAHVTYRAERLIGERLPEPWLIGGANFGLSAYGCYSFALGDEPERLANLSFDEIKAEAPPAEFISLWRSDIQAWHKALDE
;
A
#
# COMPACT_ATOMS: atom_id res chain seq x y z
N MET A 1 16.65 8.48 13.02
CA MET A 1 17.48 7.40 12.40
C MET A 1 17.28 7.43 10.90
N ARG A 2 18.31 7.53 10.07
CA ARG A 2 18.13 7.45 8.61
C ARG A 2 17.62 6.06 8.28
N MET A 3 16.57 5.93 7.47
CA MET A 3 16.21 4.66 6.87
C MET A 3 17.38 4.29 5.93
N THR A 4 18.22 3.36 6.39
CA THR A 4 19.43 2.95 5.67
C THR A 4 19.18 1.79 4.73
N LEU A 5 17.97 1.21 4.79
CA LEU A 5 17.55 0.09 3.97
C LEU A 5 16.83 0.61 2.72
N PRO A 6 17.15 0.08 1.53
CA PRO A 6 16.33 0.26 0.35
C PRO A 6 14.88 -0.16 0.60
N LEU A 7 13.92 0.51 -0.04
CA LEU A 7 12.49 0.28 0.19
C LEU A 7 12.06 -1.16 -0.15
N ASP A 8 12.63 -1.75 -1.19
CA ASP A 8 12.41 -3.14 -1.58
C ASP A 8 12.92 -4.15 -0.54
N GLU A 9 14.10 -3.89 0.03
CA GLU A 9 14.63 -4.70 1.13
C GLU A 9 13.77 -4.56 2.40
N PHE A 10 13.32 -3.35 2.71
CA PHE A 10 12.40 -3.11 3.83
C PHE A 10 11.08 -3.86 3.61
N ALA A 11 10.46 -3.72 2.42
CA ALA A 11 9.25 -4.43 2.05
C ALA A 11 9.39 -5.95 2.20
N GLY A 12 10.50 -6.52 1.72
CA GLY A 12 10.79 -7.94 1.87
C GLY A 12 11.03 -8.39 3.32
N ARG A 13 11.34 -7.49 4.26
CA ARG A 13 11.46 -7.83 5.69
C ARG A 13 10.12 -7.88 6.39
N ILE A 14 9.20 -6.97 6.06
CA ILE A 14 7.88 -6.93 6.68
C ILE A 14 6.88 -7.90 6.03
N ALA A 15 7.12 -8.27 4.76
CA ALA A 15 6.35 -9.26 4.01
C ALA A 15 7.27 -10.35 3.41
N PRO A 16 7.88 -11.21 4.26
CA PRO A 16 8.84 -12.22 3.80
C PRO A 16 8.23 -13.26 2.85
N GLU A 17 6.92 -13.42 2.86
CA GLU A 17 6.15 -14.28 1.95
C GLU A 17 6.33 -13.86 0.49
N LEU A 18 6.59 -12.58 0.23
CA LEU A 18 6.82 -12.04 -1.12
C LEU A 18 8.23 -12.35 -1.66
N ARG A 19 9.13 -12.90 -0.84
CA ARG A 19 10.51 -13.25 -1.26
C ARG A 19 10.62 -14.47 -2.17
N SER A 20 9.54 -15.16 -2.44
CA SER A 20 9.54 -16.29 -3.41
C SER A 20 9.78 -15.83 -4.86
N GLY A 21 9.75 -14.53 -5.12
CA GLY A 21 10.01 -13.89 -6.40
C GLY A 21 10.53 -12.46 -6.24
N PRO A 22 10.77 -11.75 -7.35
CA PRO A 22 11.16 -10.35 -7.28
C PRO A 22 10.01 -9.49 -6.75
N LEU A 23 10.37 -8.54 -5.89
CA LEU A 23 9.51 -7.46 -5.41
C LEU A 23 10.17 -6.14 -5.80
N TYR A 24 9.44 -5.31 -6.52
CA TYR A 24 9.94 -4.02 -6.98
C TYR A 24 9.27 -2.89 -6.19
N VAL A 25 10.07 -2.01 -5.62
CA VAL A 25 9.62 -0.71 -5.13
C VAL A 25 10.34 0.37 -5.94
N VAL A 26 9.58 1.24 -6.59
CA VAL A 26 10.08 2.25 -7.53
C VAL A 26 9.59 3.60 -7.04
N GLU A 27 10.50 4.57 -6.94
CA GLU A 27 10.14 5.96 -6.68
C GLU A 27 9.54 6.57 -7.96
N ALA A 28 8.36 7.17 -7.86
CA ALA A 28 7.61 7.67 -9.01
C ALA A 28 8.28 8.90 -9.68
N ASP A 29 9.27 9.49 -9.03
CA ASP A 29 10.12 10.59 -9.50
C ASP A 29 11.45 10.11 -10.05
N GLU A 30 11.72 8.78 -10.13
CA GLU A 30 12.95 8.27 -10.72
C GLU A 30 13.18 8.81 -12.15
N PRO A 31 14.42 9.21 -12.49
CA PRO A 31 14.74 9.70 -13.82
C PRO A 31 14.34 8.72 -14.92
N ASP A 32 13.78 9.26 -16.01
CA ASP A 32 13.33 8.49 -17.19
C ASP A 32 12.24 7.45 -16.93
N LEU A 33 11.57 7.50 -15.78
CA LEU A 33 10.31 6.77 -15.61
C LEU A 33 9.31 7.31 -16.65
N PRO A 34 8.63 6.44 -17.43
CA PRO A 34 7.69 6.89 -18.42
C PRO A 34 6.63 7.82 -17.81
N PRO A 35 6.31 8.96 -18.45
CA PRO A 35 5.48 10.00 -17.85
C PRO A 35 4.11 9.52 -17.37
N GLU A 36 3.56 8.51 -18.04
CA GLU A 36 2.28 7.88 -17.70
C GLU A 36 2.28 7.14 -16.37
N TYR A 37 3.47 6.84 -15.80
CA TYR A 37 3.64 6.17 -14.51
C TYR A 37 4.09 7.13 -13.40
N ARG A 38 4.25 8.41 -13.69
CA ARG A 38 4.45 9.42 -12.66
C ARG A 38 3.15 9.67 -11.91
N LEU A 39 3.21 9.55 -10.60
CA LEU A 39 2.03 9.69 -9.74
C LEU A 39 1.73 11.18 -9.49
N TYR A 40 0.77 11.74 -10.22
CA TYR A 40 0.27 13.09 -9.99
C TYR A 40 -0.87 13.05 -8.97
N GLY A 41 -0.67 13.67 -7.79
CA GLY A 41 -1.68 13.72 -6.72
C GLY A 41 -1.89 12.43 -5.91
N THR A 42 -1.25 11.34 -6.30
CA THR A 42 -1.28 10.05 -5.59
C THR A 42 0.05 9.80 -4.90
N ARG A 43 0.05 9.22 -3.70
CA ARG A 43 1.27 8.99 -2.91
C ARG A 43 1.87 7.62 -3.15
N GLY A 44 1.04 6.62 -3.45
CA GLY A 44 1.45 5.26 -3.76
C GLY A 44 0.51 4.62 -4.76
N LEU A 45 0.97 3.55 -5.40
CA LEU A 45 0.19 2.75 -6.32
C LEU A 45 0.74 1.34 -6.41
N TYR A 46 -0.12 0.37 -6.18
CA TYR A 46 0.05 -0.99 -6.64
C TYR A 46 -1.02 -1.33 -7.68
N ALA A 47 -0.60 -1.91 -8.79
CA ALA A 47 -1.51 -2.57 -9.73
C ALA A 47 -0.87 -3.87 -10.25
N PRO A 48 -1.65 -4.94 -10.45
CA PRO A 48 -1.14 -6.28 -10.76
C PRO A 48 -0.26 -6.38 -12.02
N PHE A 49 -0.28 -5.36 -12.88
CA PHE A 49 0.40 -5.36 -14.18
C PHE A 49 1.56 -4.37 -14.28
N LEU A 50 1.85 -3.64 -13.21
CA LEU A 50 2.89 -2.60 -13.25
C LEU A 50 4.27 -3.17 -13.60
N ASP A 51 4.60 -4.37 -13.11
CA ASP A 51 5.85 -5.05 -13.45
C ASP A 51 5.98 -5.33 -14.95
N VAL A 52 4.87 -5.70 -15.59
CA VAL A 52 4.82 -5.93 -17.05
C VAL A 52 4.95 -4.63 -17.80
N ALA A 53 4.18 -3.64 -17.41
CA ALA A 53 4.17 -2.32 -18.03
C ALA A 53 5.54 -1.64 -17.95
N LEU A 54 6.24 -1.79 -16.83
CA LEU A 54 7.56 -1.19 -16.60
C LEU A 54 8.74 -2.12 -16.88
N ALA A 55 8.53 -3.34 -17.40
CA ALA A 55 9.61 -4.29 -17.61
C ALA A 55 10.70 -3.78 -18.58
N GLY A 56 10.35 -3.03 -19.61
CA GLY A 56 11.30 -2.38 -20.52
C GLY A 56 12.20 -1.39 -19.77
N TRP A 57 11.60 -0.56 -18.95
CA TRP A 57 12.29 0.41 -18.12
C TRP A 57 13.17 -0.28 -17.06
N LEU A 58 12.68 -1.31 -16.37
CA LEU A 58 13.46 -2.10 -15.41
C LEU A 58 14.67 -2.79 -16.08
N ARG A 59 14.50 -3.33 -17.29
CA ARG A 59 15.61 -3.96 -18.06
C ARG A 59 16.68 -2.93 -18.43
N SER A 60 16.29 -1.73 -18.83
CA SER A 60 17.26 -0.67 -19.17
C SER A 60 18.15 -0.23 -17.99
N ARG A 61 17.76 -0.64 -16.77
CA ARG A 61 18.46 -0.35 -15.50
C ARG A 61 19.04 -1.58 -14.81
N ASP A 62 19.06 -2.71 -15.51
CA ASP A 62 19.52 -4.00 -14.96
C ASP A 62 18.77 -4.43 -13.67
N ARG A 63 17.53 -3.93 -13.48
CA ARG A 63 16.68 -4.25 -12.30
C ARG A 63 15.70 -5.38 -12.55
N TRP A 64 15.43 -5.76 -13.80
CA TRP A 64 14.46 -6.78 -14.13
C TRP A 64 14.93 -8.18 -13.74
N GLN A 65 14.22 -8.82 -12.83
CA GLN A 65 14.49 -10.17 -12.34
C GLN A 65 13.35 -11.17 -12.66
N GLY A 66 12.39 -10.76 -13.48
CA GLY A 66 11.21 -11.55 -13.79
C GLY A 66 9.91 -10.91 -13.30
N ARG A 67 8.81 -11.65 -13.41
CA ARG A 67 7.50 -11.21 -12.93
C ARG A 67 7.47 -11.13 -11.42
N GLY A 68 6.97 -10.03 -10.89
CA GLY A 68 6.84 -9.81 -9.46
C GLY A 68 6.02 -8.56 -9.14
N PRO A 69 5.46 -8.42 -7.91
CA PRO A 69 4.76 -7.20 -7.53
C PRO A 69 5.64 -5.97 -7.75
N LEU A 70 5.03 -4.89 -8.27
CA LEU A 70 5.68 -3.60 -8.39
C LEU A 70 4.81 -2.54 -7.73
N ILE A 71 5.42 -1.80 -6.82
CA ILE A 71 4.82 -0.69 -6.09
C ILE A 71 5.51 0.59 -6.55
N LEU A 72 4.74 1.60 -6.91
CA LEU A 72 5.22 2.97 -7.11
C LEU A 72 4.98 3.79 -5.85
N ILE A 73 5.96 4.61 -5.46
CA ILE A 73 5.83 5.55 -4.33
C ILE A 73 6.28 6.93 -4.76
N ASN A 74 5.46 7.93 -4.52
CA ASN A 74 5.76 9.34 -4.82
C ASN A 74 6.49 9.97 -3.62
N VAL A 75 7.79 9.69 -3.51
CA VAL A 75 8.63 10.18 -2.38
C VAL A 75 8.76 11.69 -2.42
N GLU A 76 8.81 12.31 -3.61
CA GLU A 76 8.87 13.77 -3.77
C GLU A 76 7.64 14.44 -3.16
N ALA A 77 6.43 13.99 -3.50
CA ALA A 77 5.20 14.55 -2.92
C ALA A 77 5.14 14.36 -1.40
N LEU A 78 5.58 13.20 -0.90
CA LEU A 78 5.66 12.93 0.54
C LEU A 78 6.67 13.84 1.25
N ARG A 79 7.76 14.19 0.57
CA ARG A 79 8.77 15.13 1.04
C ARG A 79 8.21 16.55 1.12
N ASP A 80 7.57 17.02 0.04
CA ASP A 80 7.00 18.36 -0.04
C ASP A 80 5.96 18.60 1.06
N GLU A 81 5.10 17.60 1.29
CA GLU A 81 4.11 17.67 2.38
C GLU A 81 4.76 17.63 3.76
N ALA A 82 5.83 16.84 3.93
CA ALA A 82 6.57 16.79 5.19
C ALA A 82 7.29 18.12 5.47
N ASP A 83 7.87 18.76 4.47
CA ASP A 83 8.53 20.06 4.58
C ASP A 83 7.53 21.17 4.95
N GLN A 84 6.32 21.12 4.38
CA GLN A 84 5.24 22.05 4.73
C GLN A 84 4.81 21.90 6.21
N ASP A 85 4.58 20.66 6.64
CA ASP A 85 4.12 20.38 8.00
C ASP A 85 5.20 20.62 9.06
N ALA A 86 6.47 20.46 8.69
CA ALA A 86 7.60 20.69 9.60
C ALA A 86 7.91 22.19 9.84
N GLY A 87 7.35 23.12 9.03
CA GLY A 87 7.52 24.55 9.24
C GLY A 87 8.98 25.03 9.23
N GLY A 88 9.86 24.33 8.49
CA GLY A 88 11.29 24.64 8.36
C GLY A 88 12.22 23.84 9.29
N ASP A 89 11.68 22.98 10.16
CA ASP A 89 12.47 22.02 10.94
C ASP A 89 12.85 20.81 10.07
N ARG A 90 14.10 20.74 9.66
CA ARG A 90 14.61 19.69 8.77
C ARG A 90 14.60 18.29 9.39
N ASP A 91 14.89 18.19 10.69
CA ASP A 91 14.92 16.89 11.36
C ASP A 91 13.50 16.34 11.48
N LEU A 92 12.53 17.20 11.75
CA LEU A 92 11.10 16.86 11.75
C LEU A 92 10.62 16.49 10.33
N ALA A 93 10.97 17.29 9.31
CA ALA A 93 10.62 16.99 7.92
C ALA A 93 11.15 15.61 7.49
N ASP A 94 12.40 15.31 7.81
CA ASP A 94 13.01 14.00 7.52
C ASP A 94 12.30 12.86 8.26
N ALA A 95 11.90 13.06 9.50
CA ALA A 95 11.16 12.08 10.28
C ALA A 95 9.75 11.85 9.68
N LEU A 96 9.02 12.92 9.38
CA LEU A 96 7.70 12.87 8.76
C LEU A 96 7.73 12.19 7.39
N CYS A 97 8.65 12.58 6.52
CA CYS A 97 8.81 11.99 5.19
C CYS A 97 9.06 10.48 5.28
N ARG A 98 9.98 10.05 6.15
CA ARG A 98 10.24 8.61 6.36
C ARG A 98 9.00 7.87 6.86
N GLY A 99 8.35 8.38 7.89
CA GLY A 99 7.14 7.76 8.46
C GLY A 99 6.03 7.61 7.42
N ARG A 100 5.81 8.64 6.61
CA ARG A 100 4.83 8.67 5.52
C ARG A 100 5.18 7.68 4.41
N THR A 101 6.45 7.66 3.98
CA THR A 101 6.93 6.73 2.95
C THR A 101 6.73 5.27 3.37
N VAL A 102 7.06 4.94 4.62
CA VAL A 102 6.85 3.59 5.16
C VAL A 102 5.36 3.28 5.28
N ALA A 103 4.54 4.23 5.70
CA ALA A 103 3.09 4.04 5.81
C ALA A 103 2.45 3.76 4.44
N VAL A 104 2.81 4.55 3.42
CA VAL A 104 2.33 4.34 2.05
C VAL A 104 2.81 2.98 1.50
N LEU A 105 4.08 2.63 1.68
CA LEU A 105 4.59 1.33 1.29
C LEU A 105 3.84 0.18 1.97
N THR A 106 3.52 0.33 3.24
CA THR A 106 2.76 -0.66 4.02
C THR A 106 1.34 -0.82 3.49
N HIS A 107 0.69 0.29 3.12
CA HIS A 107 -0.61 0.33 2.46
C HIS A 107 -0.60 -0.47 1.14
N GLU A 108 0.34 -0.16 0.27
CA GLU A 108 0.45 -0.83 -1.04
C GLU A 108 0.83 -2.32 -0.91
N LEU A 109 1.63 -2.68 0.09
CA LEU A 109 1.93 -4.08 0.38
C LEU A 109 0.70 -4.86 0.81
N ALA A 110 -0.23 -4.24 1.53
CA ALA A 110 -1.49 -4.89 1.89
C ALA A 110 -2.31 -5.25 0.62
N HIS A 111 -2.31 -4.40 -0.41
CA HIS A 111 -2.93 -4.72 -1.70
C HIS A 111 -2.23 -5.89 -2.41
N VAL A 112 -0.89 -5.90 -2.42
CA VAL A 112 -0.12 -7.03 -2.98
C VAL A 112 -0.52 -8.34 -2.34
N LEU A 113 -0.66 -8.35 -1.03
CA LEU A 113 -0.97 -9.55 -0.24
C LEU A 113 -2.43 -9.98 -0.37
N GLU A 114 -3.36 -9.02 -0.50
CA GLU A 114 -4.78 -9.29 -0.72
C GLU A 114 -5.01 -9.98 -2.06
N LEU A 115 -4.43 -9.43 -3.13
CA LEU A 115 -4.61 -9.93 -4.49
C LEU A 115 -3.83 -11.22 -4.77
N GLY A 116 -2.84 -11.54 -3.92
CA GLY A 116 -2.00 -12.73 -4.05
C GLY A 116 -0.94 -12.59 -5.15
N ILE A 117 -0.05 -13.60 -5.20
CA ILE A 117 1.07 -13.64 -6.15
C ILE A 117 0.72 -14.49 -7.38
N ASP A 118 -0.37 -15.22 -7.36
CA ASP A 118 -0.75 -16.11 -8.49
C ASP A 118 -1.29 -15.28 -9.66
N ARG A 119 -0.37 -15.02 -10.59
CA ARG A 119 -0.59 -14.13 -11.73
C ARG A 119 -0.83 -14.87 -13.04
N ARG A 120 -1.06 -16.18 -12.97
CA ARG A 120 -1.23 -17.01 -14.16
C ARG A 120 -2.53 -16.72 -14.93
N GLU A 121 -3.48 -16.06 -14.28
CA GLU A 121 -4.79 -15.72 -14.86
C GLU A 121 -4.87 -14.32 -15.46
N PHE A 122 -3.78 -13.54 -15.42
CA PHE A 122 -3.79 -12.17 -15.95
C PHE A 122 -3.59 -12.12 -17.48
N PRO A 123 -4.19 -11.11 -18.15
CA PRO A 123 -4.17 -11.00 -19.62
C PRO A 123 -2.75 -10.90 -20.20
N LEU A 124 -2.67 -11.05 -21.51
CA LEU A 124 -1.43 -10.95 -22.27
C LEU A 124 -0.73 -9.61 -22.05
N TRP A 125 0.58 -9.58 -22.29
CA TRP A 125 1.46 -8.43 -22.06
C TRP A 125 0.88 -7.08 -22.50
N ASP A 126 0.38 -6.98 -23.74
CA ASP A 126 -0.10 -5.73 -24.32
C ASP A 126 -1.38 -5.23 -23.62
N GLU A 127 -2.31 -6.15 -23.34
CA GLU A 127 -3.56 -5.83 -22.61
C GLU A 127 -3.29 -5.41 -21.16
N ALA A 128 -2.34 -6.07 -20.49
CA ALA A 128 -1.95 -5.72 -19.13
C ALA A 128 -1.29 -4.35 -19.06
N SER A 129 -0.41 -4.03 -20.01
CA SER A 129 0.26 -2.72 -20.08
C SER A 129 -0.73 -1.59 -20.36
N GLU A 130 -1.67 -1.80 -21.28
CA GLU A 130 -2.70 -0.82 -21.61
C GLU A 130 -3.67 -0.61 -20.44
N ALA A 131 -4.08 -1.69 -19.77
CA ALA A 131 -4.94 -1.61 -18.58
C ALA A 131 -4.27 -0.85 -17.44
N ALA A 132 -2.99 -1.10 -17.16
CA ALA A 132 -2.22 -0.38 -16.15
C ALA A 132 -2.10 1.10 -16.50
N ALA A 133 -1.71 1.43 -17.74
CA ALA A 133 -1.59 2.81 -18.20
C ALA A 133 -2.93 3.56 -18.15
N THR A 134 -4.03 2.89 -18.51
CA THR A 134 -5.38 3.46 -18.44
C THR A 134 -5.79 3.75 -17.00
N THR A 135 -5.53 2.82 -16.09
CA THR A 135 -5.82 2.98 -14.66
C THR A 135 -5.06 4.16 -14.08
N ILE A 136 -3.75 4.24 -14.35
CA ILE A 136 -2.90 5.34 -13.87
C ILE A 136 -3.35 6.68 -14.48
N ARG A 137 -3.67 6.73 -15.77
CA ARG A 137 -4.19 7.96 -16.41
C ARG A 137 -5.49 8.44 -15.78
N ARG A 138 -6.42 7.53 -15.46
CA ARG A 138 -7.68 7.88 -14.79
C ARG A 138 -7.41 8.49 -13.41
N TRP A 139 -6.49 7.93 -12.66
CA TRP A 139 -6.14 8.46 -11.34
C TRP A 139 -5.38 9.79 -11.40
N ALA A 140 -4.51 9.95 -12.41
CA ALA A 140 -3.75 11.19 -12.60
C ALA A 140 -4.59 12.39 -13.08
N LEU A 141 -5.75 12.14 -13.69
CA LEU A 141 -6.57 13.19 -14.32
C LEU A 141 -7.80 13.60 -13.49
N ASP A 142 -7.92 13.21 -12.24
CA ASP A 142 -9.10 13.42 -11.38
C ASP A 142 -10.43 12.94 -12.01
N ASP A 143 -10.37 12.12 -13.05
CA ASP A 143 -11.54 11.54 -13.71
C ASP A 143 -12.06 10.31 -12.91
N TYR A 144 -11.80 10.36 -11.60
CA TYR A 144 -12.19 9.31 -10.65
C TYR A 144 -13.68 9.43 -10.35
N THR A 145 -14.46 8.63 -11.04
CA THR A 145 -15.80 8.31 -10.56
C THR A 145 -15.65 7.39 -9.35
N PRO A 146 -16.09 7.78 -8.15
CA PRO A 146 -16.04 6.92 -7.00
C PRO A 146 -16.63 5.55 -7.34
N PRO A 147 -15.99 4.43 -7.00
CA PRO A 147 -16.58 3.11 -7.23
C PRO A 147 -17.93 3.02 -6.54
N ALA A 148 -18.87 2.30 -7.13
CA ALA A 148 -20.18 2.04 -6.54
C ALA A 148 -20.07 1.30 -5.20
N GLU A 149 -18.92 0.69 -4.95
CA GLU A 149 -18.61 -0.06 -3.73
C GLU A 149 -17.38 0.56 -3.05
N PRO A 150 -17.49 0.98 -1.77
CA PRO A 150 -16.43 1.68 -1.04
C PRO A 150 -15.20 0.81 -0.78
N TRP A 151 -15.39 -0.49 -0.73
CA TRP A 151 -14.35 -1.48 -0.42
C TRP A 151 -13.58 -1.97 -1.66
N HIS A 152 -13.80 -1.42 -2.83
CA HIS A 152 -13.09 -1.84 -4.03
C HIS A 152 -11.59 -1.61 -3.86
N GLY A 153 -10.85 -2.69 -3.58
CA GLY A 153 -9.44 -2.67 -3.23
C GLY A 153 -9.10 -2.31 -1.76
N HIS A 154 -10.10 -2.04 -0.91
CA HIS A 154 -9.91 -1.71 0.51
C HIS A 154 -10.94 -2.45 1.38
N GLY A 155 -11.17 -3.73 1.11
CA GLY A 155 -12.12 -4.58 1.84
C GLY A 155 -11.70 -4.91 3.26
N GLY A 156 -12.55 -5.64 3.99
CA GLY A 156 -12.25 -6.06 5.35
C GLY A 156 -10.99 -6.93 5.45
N ASP A 157 -10.72 -7.78 4.46
CA ASP A 157 -9.50 -8.58 4.42
C ASP A 157 -8.27 -7.72 4.18
N TRP A 158 -8.35 -6.73 3.30
CA TRP A 158 -7.29 -5.76 3.11
C TRP A 158 -6.94 -5.01 4.41
N LEU A 159 -7.96 -4.54 5.16
CA LEU A 159 -7.74 -3.87 6.46
C LEU A 159 -7.01 -4.77 7.46
N ARG A 160 -7.35 -6.05 7.50
CA ARG A 160 -6.69 -7.02 8.38
C ARG A 160 -5.23 -7.22 7.98
N LEU A 161 -4.97 -7.39 6.68
CA LEU A 161 -3.62 -7.50 6.14
C LEU A 161 -2.81 -6.23 6.41
N LEU A 162 -3.41 -5.05 6.19
CA LEU A 162 -2.79 -3.76 6.51
C LEU A 162 -2.37 -3.69 7.98
N ALA A 163 -3.25 -4.08 8.92
CA ALA A 163 -2.92 -4.07 10.34
C ALA A 163 -1.73 -4.99 10.67
N HIS A 164 -1.67 -6.19 10.07
CA HIS A 164 -0.54 -7.11 10.25
C HIS A 164 0.77 -6.57 9.68
N VAL A 165 0.75 -6.04 8.46
CA VAL A 165 1.94 -5.47 7.82
C VAL A 165 2.41 -4.24 8.60
N THR A 166 1.48 -3.38 9.06
CA THR A 166 1.78 -2.23 9.91
C THR A 166 2.45 -2.66 11.21
N TYR A 167 1.89 -3.63 11.91
CA TYR A 167 2.47 -4.16 13.15
C TYR A 167 3.92 -4.63 12.94
N ARG A 168 4.20 -5.34 11.85
CA ARG A 168 5.55 -5.79 11.51
C ARG A 168 6.48 -4.63 11.16
N ALA A 169 5.98 -3.64 10.40
CA ALA A 169 6.75 -2.45 10.04
C ALA A 169 7.12 -1.62 11.27
N GLU A 170 6.17 -1.33 12.15
CA GLU A 170 6.40 -0.58 13.40
C GLU A 170 7.41 -1.26 14.31
N ARG A 171 7.36 -2.58 14.43
CA ARG A 171 8.37 -3.33 15.20
C ARG A 171 9.75 -3.26 14.58
N LEU A 172 9.83 -3.25 13.24
CA LEU A 172 11.11 -3.19 12.53
C LEU A 172 11.77 -1.81 12.67
N ILE A 173 10.98 -0.73 12.62
CA ILE A 173 11.50 0.64 12.74
C ILE A 173 11.56 1.15 14.17
N GLY A 174 10.82 0.53 15.09
CA GLY A 174 10.72 0.95 16.50
C GLY A 174 9.87 2.21 16.73
N GLU A 175 9.04 2.58 15.76
CA GLU A 175 8.20 3.78 15.78
C GLU A 175 6.79 3.46 15.29
N ARG A 176 5.79 4.25 15.73
CA ARG A 176 4.43 4.15 15.22
C ARG A 176 4.32 4.82 13.86
N LEU A 177 3.58 4.20 12.95
CA LEU A 177 3.29 4.79 11.66
C LEU A 177 2.08 5.73 11.73
N PRO A 178 2.07 6.81 10.95
CA PRO A 178 0.97 7.77 10.96
C PRO A 178 -0.28 7.18 10.28
N GLU A 179 -1.32 6.94 11.08
CA GLU A 179 -2.57 6.28 10.66
C GLU A 179 -3.24 6.90 9.43
N PRO A 180 -3.32 8.25 9.26
CA PRO A 180 -3.91 8.84 8.07
C PRO A 180 -3.23 8.43 6.75
N TRP A 181 -1.95 8.07 6.81
CA TRP A 181 -1.16 7.62 5.66
C TRP A 181 -1.25 6.12 5.41
N LEU A 182 -1.55 5.36 6.46
CA LEU A 182 -1.81 3.92 6.35
C LEU A 182 -3.14 3.64 5.66
N ILE A 183 -4.18 4.35 6.06
CA ILE A 183 -5.55 4.10 5.59
C ILE A 183 -5.81 4.85 4.29
N GLY A 184 -5.15 6.00 4.08
CA GLY A 184 -5.25 6.78 2.84
C GLY A 184 -6.70 7.13 2.50
N GLY A 185 -7.12 6.80 1.26
CA GLY A 185 -8.49 7.00 0.79
C GLY A 185 -9.56 6.10 1.42
N ALA A 186 -9.17 5.16 2.30
CA ALA A 186 -10.07 4.21 2.95
C ALA A 186 -10.58 4.69 4.33
N ASN A 187 -10.85 6.00 4.47
CA ASN A 187 -11.30 6.61 5.73
C ASN A 187 -12.56 5.98 6.34
N PHE A 188 -13.32 5.24 5.55
CA PHE A 188 -14.51 4.54 5.96
C PHE A 188 -14.26 3.26 6.80
N GLY A 189 -13.02 2.77 6.87
CA GLY A 189 -12.64 1.56 7.63
C GLY A 189 -11.91 1.84 8.95
N LEU A 190 -11.86 3.08 9.42
CA LEU A 190 -11.06 3.50 10.57
C LEU A 190 -11.41 2.76 11.86
N SER A 191 -12.70 2.60 12.16
CA SER A 191 -13.15 1.97 13.40
C SER A 191 -12.80 0.47 13.40
N ALA A 192 -13.01 -0.21 12.27
CA ALA A 192 -12.67 -1.62 12.11
C ALA A 192 -11.14 -1.84 12.16
N TYR A 193 -10.37 -0.99 11.49
CA TYR A 193 -8.90 -1.02 11.53
C TYR A 193 -8.37 -0.86 12.95
N GLY A 194 -8.84 0.17 13.68
CA GLY A 194 -8.44 0.44 15.05
C GLY A 194 -8.74 -0.73 15.99
N CYS A 195 -9.93 -1.32 15.89
CA CYS A 195 -10.31 -2.50 16.65
C CYS A 195 -9.36 -3.68 16.38
N TYR A 196 -9.08 -3.97 15.13
CA TYR A 196 -8.22 -5.09 14.76
C TYR A 196 -6.75 -4.85 15.14
N SER A 197 -6.25 -3.62 14.97
CA SER A 197 -4.90 -3.23 15.40
C SER A 197 -4.73 -3.35 16.92
N PHE A 198 -5.77 -3.01 17.69
CA PHE A 198 -5.77 -3.19 19.14
C PHE A 198 -5.69 -4.67 19.53
N ALA A 199 -6.51 -5.52 18.90
CA ALA A 199 -6.48 -6.97 19.14
C ALA A 199 -5.12 -7.59 18.79
N LEU A 200 -4.45 -7.11 17.74
CA LEU A 200 -3.06 -7.51 17.42
C LEU A 200 -2.07 -7.13 18.52
N GLY A 201 -2.28 -5.95 19.16
CA GLY A 201 -1.45 -5.51 20.28
C GLY A 201 -1.62 -6.38 21.52
N ASP A 202 -2.81 -6.93 21.75
CA ASP A 202 -3.11 -7.78 22.91
C ASP A 202 -2.62 -9.24 22.74
N GLU A 203 -2.58 -9.77 21.51
CA GLU A 203 -2.13 -11.13 21.21
C GLU A 203 -0.95 -11.15 20.20
N PRO A 204 0.13 -10.37 20.46
CA PRO A 204 1.17 -10.15 19.47
C PRO A 204 1.92 -11.43 19.07
N GLU A 205 2.10 -12.37 20.01
CA GLU A 205 2.84 -13.61 19.75
C GLU A 205 2.06 -14.56 18.84
N ARG A 206 0.74 -14.61 19.00
CA ARG A 206 -0.11 -15.45 18.16
C ARG A 206 -0.33 -14.84 16.78
N LEU A 207 -0.84 -13.61 16.75
CA LEU A 207 -1.30 -12.98 15.53
C LEU A 207 -0.15 -12.50 14.62
N ALA A 208 0.94 -11.99 15.19
CA ALA A 208 2.08 -11.50 14.41
C ALA A 208 2.85 -12.60 13.67
N ASN A 209 2.74 -13.84 14.12
CA ASN A 209 3.42 -14.98 13.51
C ASN A 209 2.57 -15.73 12.47
N LEU A 210 1.29 -15.37 12.29
CA LEU A 210 0.47 -15.94 11.24
C LEU A 210 1.02 -15.57 9.86
N SER A 211 1.02 -16.50 8.94
CA SER A 211 1.19 -16.23 7.53
C SER A 211 -0.03 -15.45 6.99
N PHE A 212 0.10 -14.78 5.88
CA PHE A 212 -1.02 -14.03 5.29
C PHE A 212 -2.17 -14.96 4.85
N ASP A 213 -1.88 -16.19 4.43
CA ASP A 213 -2.91 -17.18 4.13
C ASP A 213 -3.67 -17.63 5.38
N GLU A 214 -2.98 -17.79 6.51
CA GLU A 214 -3.61 -18.07 7.81
C GLU A 214 -4.47 -16.91 8.28
N ILE A 215 -4.02 -15.65 8.11
CA ILE A 215 -4.80 -14.46 8.42
C ILE A 215 -6.11 -14.42 7.61
N LYS A 216 -6.05 -14.73 6.31
CA LYS A 216 -7.24 -14.77 5.44
C LYS A 216 -8.20 -15.90 5.83
N ALA A 217 -7.66 -17.05 6.23
CA ALA A 217 -8.44 -18.21 6.62
C ALA A 217 -9.08 -18.07 8.02
N GLU A 218 -8.48 -17.29 8.92
CA GLU A 218 -9.00 -17.07 10.27
C GLU A 218 -10.21 -16.13 10.24
N ALA A 219 -11.28 -16.54 10.91
CA ALA A 219 -12.46 -15.67 11.04
C ALA A 219 -12.11 -14.38 11.80
N PRO A 220 -12.46 -13.20 11.28
CA PRO A 220 -12.22 -11.95 11.98
C PRO A 220 -13.06 -11.88 13.26
N PRO A 221 -12.61 -11.11 14.27
CA PRO A 221 -13.38 -10.90 15.49
C PRO A 221 -14.79 -10.36 15.19
N ALA A 222 -15.79 -10.78 15.97
CA ALA A 222 -17.18 -10.34 15.77
C ALA A 222 -17.32 -8.81 15.87
N GLU A 223 -16.55 -8.18 16.74
CA GLU A 223 -16.51 -6.73 16.88
C GLU A 223 -15.97 -6.04 15.61
N PHE A 224 -14.90 -6.57 15.01
CA PHE A 224 -14.38 -6.08 13.71
C PHE A 224 -15.49 -6.12 12.63
N ILE A 225 -16.20 -7.23 12.52
CA ILE A 225 -17.29 -7.38 11.54
C ILE A 225 -18.39 -6.33 11.78
N SER A 226 -18.76 -6.11 13.05
CA SER A 226 -19.79 -5.13 13.42
C SER A 226 -19.36 -3.71 13.06
N LEU A 227 -18.14 -3.34 13.38
CA LEU A 227 -17.57 -2.02 13.07
C LEU A 227 -17.42 -1.81 11.56
N TRP A 228 -16.93 -2.81 10.84
CA TRP A 228 -16.81 -2.76 9.38
C TRP A 228 -18.17 -2.49 8.72
N ARG A 229 -19.23 -3.18 9.14
CA ARG A 229 -20.59 -2.95 8.63
C ARG A 229 -21.11 -1.55 8.95
N SER A 230 -20.82 -1.05 10.15
CA SER A 230 -21.18 0.31 10.57
C SER A 230 -20.44 1.37 9.74
N ASP A 231 -19.15 1.19 9.53
CA ASP A 231 -18.33 2.10 8.74
C ASP A 231 -18.82 2.18 7.28
N ILE A 232 -19.16 1.03 6.67
CA ILE A 232 -19.75 0.98 5.33
C ILE A 232 -21.10 1.69 5.27
N GLN A 233 -21.97 1.49 6.25
CA GLN A 233 -23.28 2.16 6.30
C GLN A 233 -23.12 3.68 6.43
N ALA A 234 -22.17 4.14 7.25
CA ALA A 234 -21.87 5.55 7.40
C ALA A 234 -21.34 6.16 6.09
N TRP A 235 -20.49 5.43 5.38
CA TRP A 235 -19.97 5.86 4.09
C TRP A 235 -21.08 5.98 3.03
N HIS A 236 -21.96 4.98 2.88
CA HIS A 236 -23.08 5.06 1.95
C HIS A 236 -23.98 6.26 2.26
N LYS A 237 -24.28 6.49 3.55
CA LYS A 237 -25.08 7.65 3.96
C LYS A 237 -24.41 8.97 3.54
N ALA A 238 -23.09 9.09 3.67
CA ALA A 238 -22.35 10.30 3.29
C ALA A 238 -22.31 10.53 1.76
N LEU A 239 -22.49 9.48 0.94
CA LEU A 239 -22.61 9.63 -0.51
C LEU A 239 -24.00 10.12 -0.97
N ASP A 240 -25.03 9.88 -0.18
CA ASP A 240 -26.40 10.26 -0.48
C ASP A 240 -26.74 11.71 -0.04
N GLU A 241 -25.85 12.36 0.72
CA GLU A 241 -25.92 13.77 1.17
C GLU A 241 -25.15 14.73 0.27
#